data_586b4e9553837b00b06f579303e6cff3
#
_entry.id   586b4e9553837b00b06f579303e6cff3
#
_cell.length_a   1.000
_cell.length_b   1.000
_cell.length_c   1.000
_cell.angle_alpha   90.00
_cell.angle_beta   90.00
_cell.angle_gamma   90.00
#
_symmetry.space_group_name_H-M   'P 1'
#
loop_
_entity.id
_entity.type
_entity.pdbx_description
1 polymer ?
#
loop_
_entity_poly.entity_id
_entity_poly.type
_entity_poly.pdbx_seq_one_letter_code
_entity_poly.pdbx_strand_id
1 'polypeptide(L)'
;MAAACYPVGLRYSYSKRFAGRTGMRFGFFDQLPCASGFTEHQRYRDIMAQIELGDELGFDAAWLGEIHFNRAFSILADPLMVLAAAAQRTPRIRLGTAVTLLPLHNPIKIAEQAATADILSNGRLEFGVGRGVAYQYRGYGIPQEESRERFEEALDFILQAWTEDSFSFEGKHFRARDISVVPRPAQLPHPPLRIAANSPDTFPFSGRRKFPIFASPLINPPDKLKAGLTIYRDTLASSPGDVALAFPVHVATSRRQARQDCEAGLMRFLRVAVELARPHGQADFTSFEAFRQVFARFEQVKYEDFDRDIGVFGDPDYCVERVRALRAEYGMDEFICYFNQGGIMDHAMVTQSMTSFARDVIPHCR
;
A
#
# COMPACT_ATOMS: atom_id res chain seq x y z
N MET A 1 -16.23 29.31 2.96
CA MET A 1 -15.45 28.12 2.56
C MET A 1 -16.45 27.10 2.03
N ALA A 2 -16.65 27.06 0.73
CA ALA A 2 -17.55 26.11 0.08
C ALA A 2 -16.79 24.80 -0.08
N ALA A 3 -17.28 23.73 0.55
CA ALA A 3 -16.85 22.38 0.23
C ALA A 3 -17.11 22.16 -1.27
N ALA A 4 -16.07 21.84 -2.02
CA ALA A 4 -16.22 21.47 -3.43
C ALA A 4 -17.15 20.25 -3.50
N CYS A 5 -18.42 20.49 -3.87
CA CYS A 5 -19.35 19.43 -4.20
C CYS A 5 -18.88 18.78 -5.49
N TYR A 6 -18.45 17.55 -5.43
CA TYR A 6 -18.32 16.69 -6.62
C TYR A 6 -19.64 16.73 -7.39
N PRO A 7 -19.61 16.83 -8.74
CA PRO A 7 -20.82 16.71 -9.52
C PRO A 7 -21.47 15.35 -9.18
N VAL A 8 -22.73 15.41 -8.74
CA VAL A 8 -23.57 14.29 -8.24
C VAL A 8 -23.93 13.31 -9.37
N GLY A 9 -23.04 13.06 -10.33
CA GLY A 9 -23.27 12.19 -11.49
C GLY A 9 -22.24 11.08 -11.73
N LEU A 10 -21.02 11.26 -11.26
CA LEU A 10 -19.97 10.26 -11.45
C LEU A 10 -19.94 9.27 -10.26
N ARG A 11 -20.87 8.30 -10.29
CA ARG A 11 -20.79 7.14 -9.38
C ARG A 11 -19.64 6.27 -9.85
N TYR A 12 -18.46 6.43 -9.24
CA TYR A 12 -17.39 5.46 -9.38
C TYR A 12 -17.88 4.12 -8.82
N SER A 13 -18.16 3.17 -9.72
CA SER A 13 -18.58 1.83 -9.33
C SER A 13 -17.37 0.91 -9.29
N TYR A 14 -16.54 1.04 -8.22
CA TYR A 14 -15.52 0.05 -7.90
C TYR A 14 -16.13 -1.36 -7.84
N SER A 15 -17.35 -1.48 -7.32
CA SER A 15 -18.10 -2.73 -7.24
C SER A 15 -18.44 -3.37 -8.59
N LYS A 16 -18.64 -2.59 -9.66
CA LYS A 16 -18.96 -3.16 -10.98
C LYS A 16 -17.80 -3.92 -11.62
N ARG A 17 -16.56 -3.59 -11.28
CA ARG A 17 -15.37 -4.26 -11.85
C ARG A 17 -15.05 -5.60 -11.22
N PHE A 18 -15.42 -5.75 -9.97
CA PHE A 18 -15.32 -7.02 -9.23
C PHE A 18 -16.70 -7.69 -9.05
N ALA A 19 -17.77 -7.09 -9.62
CA ALA A 19 -19.10 -7.67 -9.68
C ALA A 19 -19.05 -8.98 -10.48
N GLY A 20 -19.15 -10.09 -9.80
CA GLY A 20 -19.04 -11.44 -10.35
C GLY A 20 -17.88 -12.28 -9.80
N ARG A 21 -16.91 -11.68 -9.12
CA ARG A 21 -15.93 -12.44 -8.32
C ARG A 21 -16.45 -12.58 -6.90
N THR A 22 -16.99 -13.74 -6.57
CA THR A 22 -17.30 -14.12 -5.21
C THR A 22 -16.03 -14.61 -4.55
N GLY A 23 -15.49 -13.86 -3.57
CA GLY A 23 -14.35 -14.30 -2.79
C GLY A 23 -13.33 -13.17 -2.50
N MET A 24 -12.43 -13.46 -1.57
CA MET A 24 -11.34 -12.58 -1.18
C MET A 24 -10.27 -12.54 -2.26
N ARG A 25 -9.75 -11.33 -2.55
CA ARG A 25 -8.59 -11.13 -3.44
C ARG A 25 -7.29 -11.36 -2.68
N PHE A 26 -6.25 -11.74 -3.43
CA PHE A 26 -4.91 -11.96 -2.91
C PHE A 26 -3.87 -11.16 -3.71
N GLY A 27 -3.32 -10.14 -3.08
CA GLY A 27 -2.18 -9.39 -3.59
C GLY A 27 -0.90 -9.72 -2.83
N PHE A 28 0.21 -9.19 -3.30
CA PHE A 28 1.44 -9.13 -2.52
C PHE A 28 2.03 -7.72 -2.55
N PHE A 29 2.79 -7.39 -1.52
CA PHE A 29 3.41 -6.08 -1.33
C PHE A 29 4.91 -6.20 -1.18
N ASP A 30 5.65 -5.28 -1.78
CA ASP A 30 7.06 -5.07 -1.48
C ASP A 30 7.40 -3.56 -1.48
N GLN A 31 8.35 -3.20 -0.64
CA GLN A 31 8.96 -1.86 -0.58
C GLN A 31 10.45 -1.87 -0.91
N LEU A 32 10.97 -2.99 -1.39
CA LEU A 32 12.37 -3.22 -1.75
C LEU A 32 13.39 -2.85 -0.66
N PRO A 33 13.33 -3.44 0.53
CA PRO A 33 14.40 -3.26 1.50
C PRO A 33 15.69 -3.88 0.97
N CYS A 34 16.81 -3.13 1.06
CA CYS A 34 18.10 -3.59 0.58
C CYS A 34 19.09 -3.72 1.75
N ALA A 35 19.13 -4.90 2.34
CA ALA A 35 20.00 -5.22 3.46
C ALA A 35 21.49 -5.32 3.02
N SER A 36 22.39 -5.33 4.00
CA SER A 36 23.80 -5.64 3.75
C SER A 36 23.92 -7.03 3.11
N GLY A 37 24.82 -7.18 2.15
CA GLY A 37 24.98 -8.42 1.37
C GLY A 37 24.18 -8.47 0.07
N PHE A 38 23.22 -7.55 -0.14
CA PHE A 38 22.48 -7.42 -1.38
C PHE A 38 22.85 -6.14 -2.13
N THR A 39 22.77 -6.17 -3.46
CA THR A 39 22.91 -4.98 -4.30
C THR A 39 21.53 -4.43 -4.70
N GLU A 40 21.45 -3.13 -4.94
CA GLU A 40 20.23 -2.50 -5.44
C GLU A 40 19.81 -3.08 -6.79
N HIS A 41 20.78 -3.27 -7.69
CA HIS A 41 20.54 -3.92 -8.98
C HIS A 41 19.90 -5.31 -8.84
N GLN A 42 20.39 -6.15 -7.89
CA GLN A 42 19.82 -7.47 -7.65
C GLN A 42 18.38 -7.35 -7.13
N ARG A 43 18.12 -6.45 -6.17
CA ARG A 43 16.77 -6.27 -5.61
C ARG A 43 15.75 -5.82 -6.65
N TYR A 44 16.12 -4.91 -7.57
CA TYR A 44 15.24 -4.53 -8.68
C TYR A 44 14.99 -5.69 -9.65
N ARG A 45 15.97 -6.53 -9.94
CA ARG A 45 15.77 -7.75 -10.73
C ARG A 45 14.85 -8.74 -10.02
N ASP A 46 15.06 -8.93 -8.73
CA ASP A 46 14.26 -9.86 -7.91
C ASP A 46 12.79 -9.46 -7.91
N ILE A 47 12.47 -8.19 -7.68
CA ILE A 47 11.06 -7.75 -7.66
C ILE A 47 10.42 -7.87 -9.04
N MET A 48 11.13 -7.58 -10.12
CA MET A 48 10.58 -7.79 -11.47
C MET A 48 10.23 -9.25 -11.70
N ALA A 49 11.13 -10.18 -11.36
CA ALA A 49 10.85 -11.61 -11.46
C ALA A 49 9.72 -12.09 -10.52
N GLN A 50 9.62 -11.51 -9.32
CA GLN A 50 8.52 -11.81 -8.40
C GLN A 50 7.16 -11.33 -8.92
N ILE A 51 7.10 -10.18 -9.61
CA ILE A 51 5.87 -9.69 -10.25
C ILE A 51 5.47 -10.61 -11.41
N GLU A 52 6.42 -11.03 -12.24
CA GLU A 52 6.18 -12.00 -13.30
C GLU A 52 5.66 -13.34 -12.75
N LEU A 53 6.32 -13.87 -11.73
CA LEU A 53 5.88 -15.08 -11.03
C LEU A 53 4.49 -14.90 -10.40
N GLY A 54 4.21 -13.75 -9.80
CA GLY A 54 2.89 -13.45 -9.23
C GLY A 54 1.78 -13.46 -10.27
N ASP A 55 2.05 -12.97 -11.48
CA ASP A 55 1.13 -13.06 -12.62
C ASP A 55 0.90 -14.51 -13.03
N GLU A 56 1.95 -15.31 -13.14
CA GLU A 56 1.87 -16.74 -13.49
C GLU A 56 1.09 -17.55 -12.46
N LEU A 57 1.31 -17.29 -11.18
CA LEU A 57 0.66 -17.95 -10.05
C LEU A 57 -0.80 -17.49 -9.81
N GLY A 58 -1.24 -16.43 -10.47
CA GLY A 58 -2.61 -15.95 -10.38
C GLY A 58 -2.92 -15.11 -9.15
N PHE A 59 -1.92 -14.38 -8.61
CA PHE A 59 -2.18 -13.28 -7.68
C PHE A 59 -3.01 -12.20 -8.37
N ASP A 60 -3.91 -11.57 -7.61
CA ASP A 60 -4.80 -10.54 -8.15
C ASP A 60 -4.07 -9.20 -8.36
N ALA A 61 -3.10 -8.86 -7.50
CA ALA A 61 -2.35 -7.60 -7.57
C ALA A 61 -0.92 -7.68 -7.01
N ALA A 62 -0.02 -6.89 -7.61
CA ALA A 62 1.31 -6.58 -7.06
C ALA A 62 1.31 -5.12 -6.59
N TRP A 63 1.64 -4.89 -5.33
CA TRP A 63 1.62 -3.58 -4.68
C TRP A 63 3.03 -3.12 -4.33
N LEU A 64 3.41 -1.92 -4.76
CA LEU A 64 4.74 -1.35 -4.51
C LEU A 64 4.66 -0.05 -3.71
N GLY A 65 5.46 0.03 -2.64
CA GLY A 65 5.47 1.19 -1.74
C GLY A 65 6.56 2.21 -2.07
N GLU A 66 6.19 3.50 -2.21
CA GLU A 66 7.15 4.59 -2.34
C GLU A 66 7.76 4.96 -1.00
N ILE A 67 9.09 4.85 -0.89
CA ILE A 67 9.86 5.21 0.31
C ILE A 67 11.23 5.76 -0.10
N HIS A 68 11.67 6.81 0.60
CA HIS A 68 12.88 7.54 0.28
C HIS A 68 13.94 7.49 1.38
N PHE A 69 15.20 7.82 1.03
CA PHE A 69 16.31 8.20 1.91
C PHE A 69 16.82 7.14 2.89
N ASN A 70 16.37 5.89 2.82
CA ASN A 70 16.90 4.84 3.69
C ASN A 70 16.98 3.49 2.96
N ARG A 71 18.17 3.15 2.50
CA ARG A 71 18.45 1.91 1.78
C ARG A 71 18.05 0.64 2.56
N ALA A 72 18.24 0.67 3.87
CA ALA A 72 17.94 -0.48 4.71
C ALA A 72 16.44 -0.74 4.83
N PHE A 73 15.61 0.31 4.67
CA PHE A 73 14.17 0.24 4.72
C PHE A 73 13.54 0.08 3.34
N SER A 74 14.05 0.84 2.36
CA SER A 74 13.60 0.77 0.96
C SER A 74 14.58 1.46 0.02
N ILE A 75 14.66 0.95 -1.20
CA ILE A 75 15.31 1.60 -2.35
C ILE A 75 14.29 1.98 -3.44
N LEU A 76 12.99 1.81 -3.18
CA LEU A 76 11.91 2.03 -4.15
C LEU A 76 11.40 3.47 -4.06
N ALA A 77 12.04 4.35 -4.82
CA ALA A 77 11.73 5.79 -4.84
C ALA A 77 10.58 6.15 -5.79
N ASP A 78 10.38 5.38 -6.88
CA ASP A 78 9.32 5.61 -7.86
C ASP A 78 8.63 4.28 -8.25
N PRO A 79 7.57 3.90 -7.55
CA PRO A 79 6.84 2.68 -7.86
C PRO A 79 6.16 2.72 -9.23
N LEU A 80 5.69 3.88 -9.72
CA LEU A 80 5.02 3.97 -11.02
C LEU A 80 5.97 3.60 -12.17
N MET A 81 7.25 3.96 -12.07
CA MET A 81 8.26 3.58 -13.06
C MET A 81 8.47 2.06 -13.10
N VAL A 82 8.57 1.41 -11.95
CA VAL A 82 8.74 -0.05 -11.85
C VAL A 82 7.49 -0.78 -12.35
N LEU A 83 6.30 -0.30 -11.98
CA LEU A 83 5.03 -0.89 -12.43
C LEU A 83 4.84 -0.75 -13.94
N ALA A 84 5.24 0.38 -14.54
CA ALA A 84 5.21 0.56 -16.00
C ALA A 84 6.12 -0.43 -16.72
N ALA A 85 7.31 -0.71 -16.16
CA ALA A 85 8.22 -1.74 -16.69
C ALA A 85 7.65 -3.16 -16.53
N ALA A 86 7.08 -3.48 -15.37
CA ALA A 86 6.44 -4.76 -15.08
C ALA A 86 5.22 -5.01 -15.99
N ALA A 87 4.48 -3.97 -16.33
CA ALA A 87 3.34 -4.05 -17.23
C ALA A 87 3.66 -4.64 -18.60
N GLN A 88 4.90 -4.46 -19.08
CA GLN A 88 5.35 -5.00 -20.37
C GLN A 88 5.72 -6.50 -20.30
N ARG A 89 5.81 -7.05 -19.08
CA ARG A 89 6.21 -8.43 -18.83
C ARG A 89 5.09 -9.30 -18.26
N THR A 90 3.97 -8.66 -17.90
CA THR A 90 2.82 -9.32 -17.26
C THR A 90 1.54 -8.99 -18.00
N PRO A 91 0.72 -9.98 -18.37
CA PRO A 91 -0.54 -9.72 -19.09
C PRO A 91 -1.78 -9.59 -18.19
N ARG A 92 -1.77 -10.06 -16.94
CA ARG A 92 -3.00 -10.22 -16.14
C ARG A 92 -3.01 -9.48 -14.82
N ILE A 93 -1.92 -9.60 -14.04
CA ILE A 93 -1.85 -9.08 -12.68
C ILE A 93 -2.11 -7.56 -12.66
N ARG A 94 -2.87 -7.09 -11.69
CA ARG A 94 -3.02 -5.66 -11.47
C ARG A 94 -1.76 -5.10 -10.80
N LEU A 95 -1.42 -3.88 -11.15
CA LEU A 95 -0.16 -3.23 -10.79
C LEU A 95 -0.48 -1.99 -9.97
N GLY A 96 -0.17 -2.03 -8.69
CA GLY A 96 -0.62 -1.02 -7.76
C GLY A 96 0.47 -0.31 -6.98
N THR A 97 0.26 0.97 -6.69
CA THR A 97 1.06 1.69 -5.71
C THR A 97 0.46 1.51 -4.30
N ALA A 98 1.31 1.24 -3.32
CA ALA A 98 0.90 1.13 -1.92
C ALA A 98 1.96 1.74 -0.98
N VAL A 99 2.15 3.05 -1.08
CA VAL A 99 1.37 4.06 -1.78
C VAL A 99 2.26 5.08 -2.49
N THR A 100 1.70 5.86 -3.44
CA THR A 100 2.32 7.10 -3.93
C THR A 100 2.12 8.21 -2.89
N LEU A 101 3.17 8.96 -2.57
CA LEU A 101 3.20 9.97 -1.50
C LEU A 101 2.80 11.35 -2.02
N LEU A 102 1.53 11.60 -2.22
CA LEU A 102 1.02 12.83 -2.87
C LEU A 102 1.58 14.14 -2.33
N PRO A 103 1.75 14.34 -1.00
CA PRO A 103 2.25 15.61 -0.48
C PRO A 103 3.68 15.97 -0.89
N LEU A 104 4.46 14.98 -1.33
CA LEU A 104 5.86 15.16 -1.69
C LEU A 104 6.05 15.52 -3.17
N HIS A 105 4.98 15.49 -3.96
CA HIS A 105 5.05 15.61 -5.42
C HIS A 105 4.20 16.76 -5.97
N ASN A 106 4.53 17.16 -7.19
CA ASN A 106 3.65 18.02 -7.98
C ASN A 106 2.48 17.17 -8.53
N PRO A 107 1.21 17.51 -8.26
CA PRO A 107 0.05 16.70 -8.65
C PRO A 107 -0.13 16.59 -10.17
N ILE A 108 0.29 17.59 -10.96
CA ILE A 108 0.28 17.49 -12.45
C ILE A 108 1.16 16.32 -12.86
N LYS A 109 2.41 16.29 -12.34
CA LYS A 109 3.37 15.26 -12.72
C LYS A 109 2.89 13.86 -12.34
N ILE A 110 2.32 13.71 -11.16
CA ILE A 110 1.77 12.42 -10.71
C ILE A 110 0.55 12.01 -11.56
N ALA A 111 -0.34 12.94 -11.92
CA ALA A 111 -1.47 12.64 -12.76
C ALA A 111 -1.05 12.13 -14.15
N GLU A 112 -0.02 12.76 -14.76
CA GLU A 112 0.56 12.34 -16.04
C GLU A 112 1.25 10.97 -15.95
N GLN A 113 2.05 10.74 -14.91
CA GLN A 113 2.79 9.49 -14.70
C GLN A 113 1.83 8.31 -14.47
N ALA A 114 0.82 8.49 -13.61
CA ALA A 114 -0.16 7.45 -13.33
C ALA A 114 -1.02 7.15 -14.57
N ALA A 115 -1.44 8.16 -15.32
CA ALA A 115 -2.14 7.96 -16.60
C ALA A 115 -1.27 7.20 -17.61
N THR A 116 0.00 7.54 -17.70
CA THR A 116 0.96 6.83 -18.59
C THR A 116 1.12 5.37 -18.17
N ALA A 117 1.29 5.09 -16.87
CA ALA A 117 1.39 3.73 -16.34
C ALA A 117 0.09 2.93 -16.56
N ASP A 118 -1.06 3.59 -16.47
CA ASP A 118 -2.36 2.99 -16.75
C ASP A 118 -2.51 2.57 -18.22
N ILE A 119 -2.11 3.43 -19.14
CA ILE A 119 -2.08 3.13 -20.59
C ILE A 119 -1.11 1.97 -20.88
N LEU A 120 0.12 2.04 -20.37
CA LEU A 120 1.14 1.01 -20.60
C LEU A 120 0.74 -0.35 -20.02
N SER A 121 -0.07 -0.35 -18.99
CA SER A 121 -0.61 -1.58 -18.38
C SER A 121 -1.94 -2.05 -18.99
N ASN A 122 -2.44 -1.40 -20.03
CA ASN A 122 -3.78 -1.68 -20.60
C ASN A 122 -4.90 -1.63 -19.54
N GLY A 123 -4.91 -0.57 -18.72
CA GLY A 123 -5.93 -0.35 -17.70
C GLY A 123 -5.84 -1.30 -16.50
N ARG A 124 -4.64 -1.75 -16.14
CA ARG A 124 -4.39 -2.59 -14.95
C ARG A 124 -3.81 -1.83 -13.78
N LEU A 125 -3.58 -0.52 -13.90
CA LEU A 125 -3.10 0.28 -12.78
C LEU A 125 -4.15 0.35 -11.66
N GLU A 126 -3.69 0.18 -10.42
CA GLU A 126 -4.39 0.51 -9.17
C GLU A 126 -3.62 1.66 -8.50
N PHE A 127 -4.28 2.79 -8.26
CA PHE A 127 -3.59 3.97 -7.77
C PHE A 127 -3.80 4.15 -6.26
N GLY A 128 -2.88 3.58 -5.50
CA GLY A 128 -2.87 3.76 -4.04
C GLY A 128 -2.10 5.01 -3.64
N VAL A 129 -2.67 5.79 -2.73
CA VAL A 129 -2.12 7.08 -2.30
C VAL A 129 -2.03 7.21 -0.79
N GLY A 130 -1.08 8.00 -0.32
CA GLY A 130 -0.86 8.21 1.10
C GLY A 130 -0.06 9.47 1.39
N ARG A 131 0.16 9.71 2.70
CA ARG A 131 0.87 10.90 3.18
C ARG A 131 2.36 10.69 3.40
N GLY A 132 2.81 9.45 3.59
CA GLY A 132 4.18 9.15 3.97
C GLY A 132 4.47 9.38 5.45
N VAL A 133 5.74 9.41 5.80
CA VAL A 133 6.22 9.51 7.18
C VAL A 133 7.19 10.71 7.35
N ALA A 134 7.36 11.16 8.59
CA ALA A 134 8.03 12.42 8.95
C ALA A 134 9.40 12.67 8.32
N TYR A 135 10.29 11.67 8.33
CA TYR A 135 11.65 11.86 7.84
C TYR A 135 11.72 12.16 6.34
N GLN A 136 10.72 11.72 5.57
CA GLN A 136 10.64 11.98 4.12
C GLN A 136 10.36 13.45 3.83
N TYR A 137 9.47 14.07 4.60
CA TYR A 137 9.15 15.50 4.48
C TYR A 137 10.39 16.37 4.69
N ARG A 138 11.19 16.03 5.71
CA ARG A 138 12.46 16.72 5.95
C ARG A 138 13.42 16.60 4.76
N GLY A 139 13.51 15.41 4.16
CA GLY A 139 14.36 15.18 2.98
C GLY A 139 13.93 16.00 1.76
N TYR A 140 12.64 16.24 1.61
CA TYR A 140 12.08 17.08 0.54
C TYR A 140 11.99 18.58 0.89
N GLY A 141 12.31 18.97 2.12
CA GLY A 141 12.19 20.37 2.58
C GLY A 141 10.74 20.85 2.67
N ILE A 142 9.79 19.95 2.87
CA ILE A 142 8.36 20.24 3.00
C ILE A 142 7.98 20.23 4.48
N PRO A 143 7.28 21.28 4.99
CA PRO A 143 6.76 21.26 6.35
C PRO A 143 5.78 20.08 6.56
N GLN A 144 6.05 19.28 7.59
CA GLN A 144 5.27 18.07 7.85
C GLN A 144 3.82 18.36 8.27
N GLU A 145 3.59 19.46 8.93
CA GLU A 145 2.27 19.97 9.34
C GLU A 145 1.35 20.24 8.14
N GLU A 146 1.92 20.51 6.97
CA GLU A 146 1.17 20.69 5.72
C GLU A 146 0.73 19.35 5.09
N SER A 147 1.18 18.22 5.61
CA SER A 147 1.02 16.90 4.98
C SER A 147 -0.44 16.56 4.66
N ARG A 148 -1.36 16.91 5.54
CA ARG A 148 -2.77 16.64 5.35
C ARG A 148 -3.38 17.54 4.27
N GLU A 149 -3.17 18.83 4.39
CA GLU A 149 -3.70 19.81 3.42
C GLU A 149 -3.15 19.53 2.02
N ARG A 150 -1.84 19.30 1.89
CA ARG A 150 -1.22 18.92 0.62
C ARG A 150 -1.79 17.62 0.04
N PHE A 151 -2.03 16.63 0.90
CA PHE A 151 -2.60 15.36 0.46
C PHE A 151 -4.01 15.54 -0.10
N GLU A 152 -4.88 16.23 0.64
CA GLU A 152 -6.27 16.43 0.24
C GLU A 152 -6.35 17.28 -1.03
N GLU A 153 -5.54 18.34 -1.11
CA GLU A 153 -5.49 19.23 -2.26
C GLU A 153 -4.90 18.55 -3.52
N ALA A 154 -3.82 17.79 -3.37
CA ALA A 154 -3.24 17.01 -4.47
C ALA A 154 -4.20 15.94 -5.00
N LEU A 155 -4.92 15.27 -4.09
CA LEU A 155 -5.91 14.27 -4.46
C LEU A 155 -7.05 14.88 -5.28
N ASP A 156 -7.60 16.02 -4.84
CA ASP A 156 -8.66 16.72 -5.55
C ASP A 156 -8.18 17.24 -6.91
N PHE A 157 -6.97 17.77 -6.96
CA PHE A 157 -6.33 18.20 -8.20
C PHE A 157 -6.22 17.04 -9.21
N ILE A 158 -5.69 15.90 -8.80
CA ILE A 158 -5.49 14.72 -9.66
C ILE A 158 -6.82 14.20 -10.18
N LEU A 159 -7.83 14.12 -9.33
CA LEU A 159 -9.16 13.66 -9.74
C LEU A 159 -9.78 14.60 -10.76
N GLN A 160 -9.67 15.91 -10.57
CA GLN A 160 -10.15 16.90 -11.52
C GLN A 160 -9.38 16.81 -12.84
N ALA A 161 -8.04 16.68 -12.77
CA ALA A 161 -7.17 16.53 -13.94
C ALA A 161 -7.53 15.31 -14.82
N TRP A 162 -8.04 14.23 -14.21
CA TRP A 162 -8.41 13.04 -14.95
C TRP A 162 -9.86 13.06 -15.49
N THR A 163 -10.73 13.88 -14.91
CA THR A 163 -12.17 13.88 -15.23
C THR A 163 -12.64 15.07 -16.06
N GLU A 164 -11.87 16.17 -16.09
CA GLU A 164 -12.20 17.35 -16.87
C GLU A 164 -11.27 17.52 -18.08
N ASP A 165 -11.79 18.05 -19.20
CA ASP A 165 -11.00 18.23 -20.42
C ASP A 165 -10.00 19.37 -20.29
N SER A 166 -10.40 20.44 -19.64
CA SER A 166 -9.58 21.56 -19.24
C SER A 166 -10.07 22.06 -17.89
N PHE A 167 -9.18 22.45 -17.01
CA PHE A 167 -9.53 22.94 -15.69
C PHE A 167 -8.56 24.00 -15.17
N SER A 168 -9.03 24.76 -14.19
CA SER A 168 -8.22 25.60 -13.36
C SER A 168 -8.35 25.17 -11.90
N PHE A 169 -7.27 25.21 -11.17
CA PHE A 169 -7.23 24.85 -9.76
C PHE A 169 -6.56 25.94 -8.95
N GLU A 170 -7.21 26.41 -7.90
CA GLU A 170 -6.71 27.46 -7.02
C GLU A 170 -6.71 26.96 -5.59
N GLY A 171 -5.60 26.32 -5.19
CA GLY A 171 -5.37 25.83 -3.85
C GLY A 171 -4.35 26.65 -3.08
N LYS A 172 -4.12 26.27 -1.84
CA LYS A 172 -3.09 26.86 -0.98
C LYS A 172 -1.68 26.44 -1.43
N HIS A 173 -1.52 25.18 -1.79
CA HIS A 173 -0.24 24.54 -2.11
C HIS A 173 -0.03 24.33 -3.60
N PHE A 174 -1.12 24.11 -4.36
CA PHE A 174 -1.06 23.81 -5.79
C PHE A 174 -2.00 24.74 -6.57
N ARG A 175 -1.52 25.16 -7.75
CA ARG A 175 -2.29 26.06 -8.64
C ARG A 175 -2.07 25.66 -10.07
N ALA A 176 -3.13 25.77 -10.87
CA ALA A 176 -3.09 25.60 -12.32
C ALA A 176 -4.12 26.53 -12.97
N ARG A 177 -3.84 27.02 -14.16
CA ARG A 177 -4.76 27.88 -14.89
C ARG A 177 -4.91 27.34 -16.30
N ASP A 178 -6.14 27.02 -16.67
CA ASP A 178 -6.56 26.63 -17.99
C ASP A 178 -5.64 25.56 -18.62
N ILE A 179 -5.48 24.43 -17.91
CA ILE A 179 -4.64 23.32 -18.36
C ILE A 179 -5.47 22.08 -18.71
N SER A 180 -4.96 21.32 -19.66
CA SER A 180 -5.39 19.95 -19.96
C SER A 180 -4.27 18.98 -19.61
N VAL A 181 -4.52 18.04 -18.71
CA VAL A 181 -3.53 17.01 -18.36
C VAL A 181 -3.59 15.88 -19.40
N VAL A 182 -2.45 15.60 -20.00
CA VAL A 182 -2.29 14.56 -21.03
C VAL A 182 -1.04 13.71 -20.71
N PRO A 183 -1.10 12.36 -20.95
CA PRO A 183 -2.24 11.62 -21.47
C PRO A 183 -3.38 11.48 -20.45
N ARG A 184 -4.54 11.04 -20.92
CA ARG A 184 -5.65 10.60 -20.07
C ARG A 184 -5.48 9.14 -19.69
N PRO A 185 -5.94 8.71 -18.51
CA PRO A 185 -5.97 7.30 -18.16
C PRO A 185 -6.78 6.46 -19.13
N ALA A 186 -6.38 5.22 -19.34
CA ALA A 186 -7.15 4.25 -20.12
C ALA A 186 -8.44 3.82 -19.38
N GLN A 187 -8.40 3.84 -18.05
CA GLN A 187 -9.53 3.48 -17.20
C GLN A 187 -10.45 4.68 -16.96
N LEU A 188 -11.76 4.49 -17.07
CA LEU A 188 -12.76 5.55 -16.88
C LEU A 188 -13.56 5.33 -15.58
N PRO A 189 -13.87 6.41 -14.83
CA PRO A 189 -13.47 7.81 -15.06
C PRO A 189 -11.99 8.07 -14.76
N HIS A 190 -11.32 7.19 -14.05
CA HIS A 190 -9.91 7.18 -13.69
C HIS A 190 -9.49 5.79 -13.18
N PRO A 191 -8.18 5.49 -13.00
CA PRO A 191 -7.73 4.26 -12.33
C PRO A 191 -8.39 4.09 -10.94
N PRO A 192 -8.68 2.86 -10.51
CA PRO A 192 -9.14 2.62 -9.15
C PRO A 192 -8.20 3.28 -8.14
N LEU A 193 -8.77 4.04 -7.20
CA LEU A 193 -8.02 4.78 -6.21
C LEU A 193 -8.23 4.17 -4.82
N ARG A 194 -7.15 4.04 -4.04
CA ARG A 194 -7.17 3.49 -2.69
C ARG A 194 -6.33 4.36 -1.75
N ILE A 195 -6.79 4.59 -0.53
CA ILE A 195 -6.12 5.47 0.45
C ILE A 195 -5.51 4.65 1.58
N ALA A 196 -4.27 4.93 1.95
CA ALA A 196 -3.64 4.35 3.13
C ALA A 196 -4.23 4.94 4.42
N ALA A 197 -5.02 4.15 5.14
CA ALA A 197 -5.71 4.52 6.36
C ALA A 197 -4.94 4.01 7.60
N ASN A 198 -3.88 4.72 7.98
CA ASN A 198 -3.03 4.38 9.12
C ASN A 198 -3.10 5.41 10.26
N SER A 199 -3.97 6.42 10.16
CA SER A 199 -4.25 7.37 11.24
C SER A 199 -5.75 7.45 11.50
N PRO A 200 -6.17 7.76 12.75
CA PRO A 200 -7.59 7.79 13.13
C PRO A 200 -8.46 8.65 12.21
N ASP A 201 -7.91 9.76 11.71
CA ASP A 201 -8.63 10.72 10.85
C ASP A 201 -8.85 10.22 9.43
N THR A 202 -7.99 9.30 8.95
CA THR A 202 -8.05 8.83 7.57
C THR A 202 -9.18 7.85 7.33
N PHE A 203 -9.56 7.07 8.34
CA PHE A 203 -10.71 6.16 8.23
C PHE A 203 -12.02 6.88 7.92
N PRO A 204 -12.46 7.88 8.72
CA PRO A 204 -13.69 8.61 8.41
C PRO A 204 -13.55 9.49 7.15
N PHE A 205 -12.38 10.02 6.86
CA PHE A 205 -12.12 10.76 5.61
C PHE A 205 -12.39 9.87 4.38
N SER A 206 -11.79 8.68 4.35
CA SER A 206 -11.94 7.74 3.23
C SER A 206 -13.38 7.24 3.09
N GLY A 207 -14.06 6.95 4.22
CA GLY A 207 -15.44 6.51 4.20
C GLY A 207 -16.40 7.58 3.66
N ARG A 208 -16.29 8.84 4.12
CA ARG A 208 -17.11 9.96 3.58
C ARG A 208 -16.88 10.19 2.09
N ARG A 209 -15.62 10.02 1.62
CA ARG A 209 -15.24 10.16 0.22
C ARG A 209 -15.50 8.88 -0.59
N LYS A 210 -15.93 7.78 0.06
CA LYS A 210 -16.22 6.47 -0.54
C LYS A 210 -15.04 5.84 -1.26
N PHE A 211 -13.82 6.12 -0.80
CA PHE A 211 -12.62 5.49 -1.33
C PHE A 211 -12.30 4.18 -0.60
N PRO A 212 -11.92 3.13 -1.33
CA PRO A 212 -11.25 1.95 -0.79
C PRO A 212 -10.04 2.30 0.06
N ILE A 213 -9.72 1.45 1.03
CA ILE A 213 -8.59 1.69 1.92
C ILE A 213 -7.57 0.56 1.94
N PHE A 214 -6.31 0.96 2.19
CA PHE A 214 -5.29 0.07 2.75
C PHE A 214 -5.20 0.31 4.25
N ALA A 215 -4.99 -0.76 4.99
CA ALA A 215 -4.53 -0.65 6.36
C ALA A 215 -3.59 -1.82 6.69
N SER A 216 -2.89 -1.72 7.82
CA SER A 216 -1.99 -2.78 8.24
C SER A 216 -2.04 -2.94 9.76
N PRO A 217 -2.25 -4.15 10.27
CA PRO A 217 -2.15 -4.43 11.69
C PRO A 217 -0.70 -4.33 12.21
N LEU A 218 0.28 -4.31 11.31
CA LEU A 218 1.66 -3.99 11.62
C LEU A 218 1.78 -2.56 12.17
N ILE A 219 1.09 -1.60 11.54
CA ILE A 219 1.10 -0.18 11.92
C ILE A 219 0.02 0.10 12.97
N ASN A 220 -1.17 -0.43 12.77
CA ASN A 220 -2.30 -0.24 13.68
C ASN A 220 -2.44 -1.45 14.60
N PRO A 221 -2.30 -1.30 15.94
CA PRO A 221 -2.65 -2.38 16.87
C PRO A 221 -4.04 -2.94 16.58
N PRO A 222 -4.28 -4.25 16.79
CA PRO A 222 -5.54 -4.92 16.41
C PRO A 222 -6.80 -4.17 16.85
N ASP A 223 -6.85 -3.68 18.09
CA ASP A 223 -8.03 -2.96 18.60
C ASP A 223 -8.24 -1.61 17.91
N LYS A 224 -7.14 -0.85 17.68
CA LYS A 224 -7.21 0.42 16.94
C LYS A 224 -7.61 0.21 15.49
N LEU A 225 -7.10 -0.86 14.86
CA LEU A 225 -7.49 -1.21 13.49
C LEU A 225 -8.98 -1.54 13.41
N LYS A 226 -9.49 -2.39 14.28
CA LYS A 226 -10.92 -2.75 14.33
C LYS A 226 -11.80 -1.52 14.52
N ALA A 227 -11.46 -0.66 15.47
CA ALA A 227 -12.18 0.60 15.68
C ALA A 227 -12.17 1.49 14.43
N GLY A 228 -11.01 1.64 13.78
CA GLY A 228 -10.86 2.37 12.53
C GLY A 228 -11.71 1.80 11.39
N LEU A 229 -11.71 0.48 11.22
CA LEU A 229 -12.53 -0.21 10.22
C LEU A 229 -14.03 -0.05 10.48
N THR A 230 -14.47 -0.06 11.73
CA THR A 230 -15.85 0.23 12.10
C THR A 230 -16.24 1.66 11.69
N ILE A 231 -15.43 2.66 12.06
CA ILE A 231 -15.64 4.06 11.67
C ILE A 231 -15.67 4.22 10.15
N TYR A 232 -14.78 3.55 9.43
CA TYR A 232 -14.78 3.56 7.97
C TYR A 232 -16.09 3.04 7.40
N ARG A 233 -16.54 1.86 7.84
CA ARG A 233 -17.80 1.23 7.39
C ARG A 233 -19.02 2.08 7.71
N ASP A 234 -19.09 2.65 8.90
CA ASP A 234 -20.20 3.52 9.33
C ASP A 234 -20.27 4.78 8.46
N THR A 235 -19.13 5.35 8.08
CA THR A 235 -19.06 6.56 7.24
C THR A 235 -19.28 6.31 5.76
N LEU A 236 -19.19 5.07 5.27
CA LEU A 236 -19.59 4.69 3.91
C LEU A 236 -21.08 4.79 3.67
N ALA A 237 -21.88 4.77 4.72
CA ALA A 237 -23.35 4.66 4.65
C ALA A 237 -23.79 3.42 3.84
N SER A 238 -24.53 3.58 2.76
CA SER A 238 -24.99 2.47 1.90
C SER A 238 -24.04 2.12 0.77
N SER A 239 -22.83 2.72 0.72
CA SER A 239 -21.85 2.41 -0.34
C SER A 239 -21.07 1.15 0.03
N PRO A 240 -20.80 0.27 -0.94
CA PRO A 240 -19.88 -0.84 -0.70
C PRO A 240 -18.49 -0.28 -0.43
N GLY A 241 -17.87 -0.71 0.66
CA GLY A 241 -16.48 -0.45 0.95
C GLY A 241 -15.58 -1.48 0.32
N ASP A 242 -14.28 -1.22 0.36
CA ASP A 242 -13.26 -2.20 0.00
C ASP A 242 -12.06 -2.00 0.94
N VAL A 243 -11.70 -3.05 1.65
CA VAL A 243 -10.65 -3.06 2.66
C VAL A 243 -9.56 -4.04 2.26
N ALA A 244 -8.36 -3.54 2.01
CA ALA A 244 -7.17 -4.35 1.80
C ALA A 244 -6.26 -4.28 3.03
N LEU A 245 -5.87 -5.43 3.55
CA LEU A 245 -4.98 -5.52 4.71
C LEU A 245 -3.70 -6.27 4.37
N ALA A 246 -2.56 -5.70 4.78
CA ALA A 246 -1.25 -6.29 4.55
C ALA A 246 -0.74 -7.02 5.79
N PHE A 247 -0.34 -8.28 5.60
CA PHE A 247 0.17 -9.18 6.64
C PHE A 247 1.54 -9.73 6.27
N PRO A 248 2.44 -9.93 7.24
CA PRO A 248 3.67 -10.68 7.03
C PRO A 248 3.35 -12.17 6.80
N VAL A 249 3.90 -12.71 5.72
CA VAL A 249 3.65 -14.09 5.29
C VAL A 249 4.95 -14.83 5.01
N HIS A 250 5.06 -16.07 5.49
CA HIS A 250 6.08 -17.01 5.04
C HIS A 250 5.57 -18.44 5.14
N VAL A 251 5.49 -19.13 4.00
CA VAL A 251 5.09 -20.54 3.92
C VAL A 251 6.34 -21.40 3.86
N ALA A 252 6.45 -22.35 4.77
CA ALA A 252 7.55 -23.29 4.88
C ALA A 252 7.02 -24.70 5.15
N THR A 253 7.89 -25.67 5.41
CA THR A 253 7.51 -27.05 5.69
C THR A 253 6.94 -27.26 7.11
N SER A 254 7.13 -26.29 7.99
CA SER A 254 6.62 -26.29 9.37
C SER A 254 6.69 -24.90 9.98
N ARG A 255 5.94 -24.66 11.06
CA ARG A 255 6.04 -23.42 11.85
C ARG A 255 7.46 -23.17 12.37
N ARG A 256 8.17 -24.21 12.77
CA ARG A 256 9.57 -24.08 13.22
C ARG A 256 10.47 -23.59 12.10
N GLN A 257 10.34 -24.15 10.90
CA GLN A 257 11.12 -23.71 9.73
C GLN A 257 10.77 -22.29 9.36
N ALA A 258 9.47 -21.95 9.28
CA ALA A 258 9.03 -20.59 8.96
C ALA A 258 9.62 -19.54 9.93
N ARG A 259 9.65 -19.87 11.23
CA ARG A 259 10.31 -19.01 12.22
C ARG A 259 11.80 -18.83 11.94
N GLN A 260 12.52 -19.91 11.70
CA GLN A 260 13.96 -19.86 11.40
C GLN A 260 14.27 -18.98 10.19
N ASP A 261 13.41 -19.03 9.17
CA ASP A 261 13.58 -18.30 7.92
C ASP A 261 13.26 -16.80 8.07
N CYS A 262 12.21 -16.42 8.80
CA CYS A 262 11.68 -15.05 8.77
C CYS A 262 11.97 -14.21 10.02
N GLU A 263 12.26 -14.79 11.21
CA GLU A 263 12.42 -14.05 12.47
C GLU A 263 13.48 -12.96 12.38
N ALA A 264 14.65 -13.27 11.84
CA ALA A 264 15.75 -12.31 11.73
C ALA A 264 15.38 -11.12 10.81
N GLY A 265 14.69 -11.38 9.71
CA GLY A 265 14.20 -10.35 8.77
C GLY A 265 13.17 -9.45 9.41
N LEU A 266 12.17 -10.03 10.05
CA LEU A 266 11.12 -9.31 10.75
C LEU A 266 11.70 -8.42 11.86
N MET A 267 12.56 -8.97 12.71
CA MET A 267 13.19 -8.19 13.80
C MET A 267 14.12 -7.09 13.25
N ARG A 268 14.77 -7.32 12.11
CA ARG A 268 15.51 -6.27 11.41
C ARG A 268 14.58 -5.15 10.91
N PHE A 269 13.47 -5.51 10.28
CA PHE A 269 12.47 -4.53 9.82
C PHE A 269 12.05 -3.60 10.96
N LEU A 270 11.73 -4.16 12.13
CA LEU A 270 11.33 -3.38 13.30
C LEU A 270 12.44 -2.43 13.77
N ARG A 271 13.68 -2.91 13.89
CA ARG A 271 14.81 -2.06 14.28
C ARG A 271 15.00 -0.89 13.34
N VAL A 272 14.98 -1.13 12.02
CA VAL A 272 15.13 -0.08 11.01
C VAL A 272 13.96 0.92 11.10
N ALA A 273 12.74 0.44 11.28
CA ALA A 273 11.57 1.30 11.45
C ALA A 273 11.68 2.19 12.69
N VAL A 274 12.14 1.65 13.81
CA VAL A 274 12.40 2.41 15.05
C VAL A 274 13.48 3.48 14.83
N GLU A 275 14.58 3.13 14.16
CA GLU A 275 15.66 4.08 13.85
C GLU A 275 15.15 5.26 13.00
N LEU A 276 14.28 5.00 12.02
CA LEU A 276 13.68 6.03 11.18
C LEU A 276 12.73 6.95 11.92
N ALA A 277 12.12 6.46 12.99
CA ALA A 277 11.20 7.23 13.81
C ALA A 277 11.89 8.08 14.88
N ARG A 278 13.18 7.86 15.13
CA ARG A 278 13.93 8.64 16.12
C ARG A 278 14.06 10.09 15.68
N PRO A 279 13.82 11.07 16.59
CA PRO A 279 14.03 12.47 16.30
C PRO A 279 15.49 12.75 15.95
N HIS A 280 15.74 13.36 14.81
CA HIS A 280 17.04 13.91 14.45
C HIS A 280 16.97 15.43 14.64
N GLY A 281 17.31 15.91 15.85
CA GLY A 281 17.26 17.32 16.21
C GLY A 281 15.94 17.79 16.84
N GLN A 282 15.78 19.10 17.04
CA GLN A 282 14.65 19.75 17.74
C GLN A 282 13.36 19.88 16.88
N ALA A 283 13.22 19.14 15.81
CA ALA A 283 12.00 19.18 15.00
C ALA A 283 10.82 18.63 15.80
N ASP A 284 9.80 19.45 15.95
CA ASP A 284 8.58 19.12 16.68
C ASP A 284 7.75 18.08 15.91
N PHE A 285 7.67 16.86 16.45
CA PHE A 285 6.93 15.74 15.89
C PHE A 285 5.48 15.67 16.39
N THR A 286 4.92 16.76 16.90
CA THR A 286 3.59 16.76 17.52
C THR A 286 2.46 16.27 16.59
N SER A 287 2.56 16.52 15.30
CA SER A 287 1.56 16.09 14.30
C SER A 287 1.60 14.58 13.98
N PHE A 288 2.62 13.83 14.46
CA PHE A 288 2.76 12.39 14.25
C PHE A 288 2.87 11.59 15.56
N GLU A 289 2.23 12.07 16.61
CA GLU A 289 2.20 11.37 17.90
C GLU A 289 1.75 9.91 17.77
N ALA A 290 0.74 9.65 16.95
CA ALA A 290 0.28 8.29 16.66
C ALA A 290 1.39 7.40 16.06
N PHE A 291 2.20 7.95 15.16
CA PHE A 291 3.34 7.24 14.58
C PHE A 291 4.46 7.00 15.62
N ARG A 292 4.77 7.99 16.46
CA ARG A 292 5.75 7.80 17.54
C ARG A 292 5.34 6.67 18.48
N GLN A 293 4.07 6.60 18.84
CA GLN A 293 3.56 5.52 19.69
C GLN A 293 3.68 4.14 19.04
N VAL A 294 3.44 4.04 17.73
CA VAL A 294 3.62 2.79 16.98
C VAL A 294 5.08 2.35 17.01
N PHE A 295 6.01 3.26 16.75
CA PHE A 295 7.44 2.92 16.72
C PHE A 295 8.02 2.66 18.11
N ALA A 296 7.58 3.37 19.15
CA ALA A 296 7.93 3.05 20.52
C ALA A 296 7.47 1.64 20.94
N ARG A 297 6.31 1.21 20.42
CA ARG A 297 5.85 -0.17 20.60
C ARG A 297 6.80 -1.17 19.93
N PHE A 298 7.32 -0.88 18.74
CA PHE A 298 8.23 -1.77 18.01
C PHE A 298 9.53 -2.09 18.77
N GLU A 299 9.99 -1.20 19.66
CA GLU A 299 11.15 -1.47 20.53
C GLU A 299 10.92 -2.64 21.49
N GLN A 300 9.68 -2.91 21.87
CA GLN A 300 9.30 -3.92 22.85
C GLN A 300 8.73 -5.19 22.23
N VAL A 301 8.36 -5.15 20.94
CA VAL A 301 7.72 -6.28 20.25
C VAL A 301 8.72 -7.39 19.99
N LYS A 302 8.33 -8.62 20.35
CA LYS A 302 9.06 -9.85 20.08
C LYS A 302 8.44 -10.59 18.90
N TYR A 303 9.18 -11.53 18.35
CA TYR A 303 8.68 -12.40 17.29
C TYR A 303 7.35 -13.07 17.65
N GLU A 304 7.24 -13.57 18.87
CA GLU A 304 6.05 -14.27 19.39
C GLU A 304 4.79 -13.39 19.37
N ASP A 305 4.94 -12.09 19.59
CA ASP A 305 3.82 -11.15 19.54
C ASP A 305 3.34 -10.97 18.10
N PHE A 306 4.27 -10.87 17.15
CA PHE A 306 3.94 -10.81 15.73
C PHE A 306 3.30 -12.09 15.21
N ASP A 307 3.89 -13.24 15.54
CA ASP A 307 3.39 -14.55 15.12
C ASP A 307 1.97 -14.78 15.65
N ARG A 308 1.71 -14.42 16.91
CA ARG A 308 0.39 -14.54 17.52
C ARG A 308 -0.64 -13.60 16.87
N ASP A 309 -0.29 -12.31 16.74
CA ASP A 309 -1.27 -11.27 16.43
C ASP A 309 -1.51 -11.10 14.93
N ILE A 310 -0.48 -11.17 14.09
CA ILE A 310 -0.57 -10.82 12.67
C ILE A 310 0.20 -11.72 11.72
N GLY A 311 1.10 -12.56 12.21
CA GLY A 311 1.94 -13.42 11.39
C GLY A 311 1.15 -14.54 10.70
N VAL A 312 1.52 -14.86 9.47
CA VAL A 312 1.09 -16.05 8.72
C VAL A 312 2.34 -16.84 8.37
N PHE A 313 2.89 -17.53 9.39
CA PHE A 313 4.18 -18.20 9.33
C PHE A 313 4.03 -19.68 9.65
N GLY A 314 4.11 -20.57 8.65
CA GLY A 314 3.94 -22.00 8.90
C GLY A 314 3.88 -22.85 7.64
N ASP A 315 3.41 -24.09 7.84
CA ASP A 315 3.03 -24.95 6.74
C ASP A 315 1.71 -24.48 6.08
N PRO A 316 1.37 -25.00 4.90
CA PRO A 316 0.17 -24.58 4.18
C PRO A 316 -1.12 -24.67 5.00
N ASP A 317 -1.32 -25.76 5.74
CA ASP A 317 -2.55 -25.99 6.52
C ASP A 317 -2.72 -24.92 7.60
N TYR A 318 -1.66 -24.66 8.37
CA TYR A 318 -1.64 -23.57 9.33
C TYR A 318 -1.92 -22.20 8.66
N CYS A 319 -1.30 -21.93 7.51
CA CYS A 319 -1.51 -20.68 6.79
C CYS A 319 -2.97 -20.52 6.33
N VAL A 320 -3.62 -21.59 5.88
CA VAL A 320 -5.06 -21.59 5.52
C VAL A 320 -5.92 -21.22 6.72
N GLU A 321 -5.73 -21.90 7.86
CA GLU A 321 -6.48 -21.61 9.09
C GLU A 321 -6.27 -20.16 9.53
N ARG A 322 -5.03 -19.68 9.48
CA ARG A 322 -4.67 -18.34 9.90
C ARG A 322 -5.28 -17.25 9.00
N VAL A 323 -5.22 -17.42 7.68
CA VAL A 323 -5.83 -16.49 6.72
C VAL A 323 -7.35 -16.43 6.92
N ARG A 324 -8.01 -17.56 7.11
CA ARG A 324 -9.46 -17.63 7.40
C ARG A 324 -9.81 -16.92 8.71
N ALA A 325 -9.02 -17.13 9.76
CA ALA A 325 -9.22 -16.45 11.05
C ALA A 325 -9.07 -14.93 10.92
N LEU A 326 -8.02 -14.44 10.25
CA LEU A 326 -7.80 -13.03 10.00
C LEU A 326 -8.91 -12.42 9.13
N ARG A 327 -9.40 -13.16 8.12
CA ARG A 327 -10.55 -12.70 7.31
C ARG A 327 -11.80 -12.55 8.16
N ALA A 328 -12.10 -13.52 9.01
CA ALA A 328 -13.25 -13.46 9.92
C ALA A 328 -13.13 -12.33 10.93
N GLU A 329 -11.92 -12.08 11.43
CA GLU A 329 -11.64 -11.04 12.42
C GLU A 329 -11.80 -9.62 11.88
N TYR A 330 -11.28 -9.35 10.66
CA TYR A 330 -11.24 -8.00 10.09
C TYR A 330 -12.28 -7.73 9.00
N GLY A 331 -12.87 -8.77 8.40
CA GLY A 331 -13.84 -8.62 7.31
C GLY A 331 -13.24 -7.90 6.08
N MET A 332 -12.02 -8.30 5.67
CA MET A 332 -11.32 -7.70 4.55
C MET A 332 -11.77 -8.30 3.20
N ASP A 333 -11.62 -7.49 2.14
CA ASP A 333 -11.91 -7.85 0.76
C ASP A 333 -10.65 -8.30 0.01
N GLU A 334 -9.47 -7.85 0.46
CA GLU A 334 -8.19 -8.23 -0.11
C GLU A 334 -7.16 -8.52 0.98
N PHE A 335 -6.52 -9.69 0.88
CA PHE A 335 -5.39 -10.10 1.68
C PHE A 335 -4.11 -9.81 0.91
N ILE A 336 -3.24 -8.95 1.47
CA ILE A 336 -1.96 -8.59 0.85
C ILE A 336 -0.83 -9.27 1.61
N CYS A 337 -0.09 -10.12 0.90
CA CYS A 337 1.05 -10.84 1.45
C CYS A 337 2.31 -9.97 1.42
N TYR A 338 2.98 -9.79 2.55
CA TYR A 338 4.31 -9.21 2.60
C TYR A 338 5.33 -10.33 2.89
N PHE A 339 6.01 -10.81 1.85
CA PHE A 339 6.87 -12.00 1.92
C PHE A 339 8.29 -11.74 2.41
N ASN A 340 8.84 -10.55 2.25
CA ASN A 340 10.26 -10.25 2.52
C ASN A 340 10.45 -9.07 3.47
N GLN A 341 9.93 -9.18 4.69
CA GLN A 341 10.15 -8.16 5.71
C GLN A 341 11.65 -8.07 6.04
N GLY A 342 12.15 -6.82 6.07
CA GLY A 342 13.55 -6.56 6.39
C GLY A 342 14.56 -6.90 5.29
N GLY A 343 14.17 -7.53 4.20
CA GLY A 343 14.96 -7.67 2.98
C GLY A 343 16.21 -8.54 3.13
N ILE A 344 16.19 -9.54 4.00
CA ILE A 344 17.32 -10.46 4.18
C ILE A 344 17.10 -11.84 3.59
N MET A 345 15.88 -12.18 3.18
CA MET A 345 15.61 -13.41 2.47
C MET A 345 16.17 -13.32 1.04
N ASP A 346 16.73 -14.40 0.57
CA ASP A 346 17.13 -14.51 -0.83
C ASP A 346 15.90 -14.68 -1.75
N HIS A 347 16.11 -14.46 -3.03
CA HIS A 347 15.05 -14.52 -4.03
C HIS A 347 14.38 -15.90 -4.10
N ALA A 348 15.16 -16.97 -4.00
CA ALA A 348 14.65 -18.34 -4.09
C ALA A 348 13.70 -18.65 -2.92
N MET A 349 14.05 -18.25 -1.71
CA MET A 349 13.20 -18.44 -0.53
C MET A 349 11.89 -17.66 -0.64
N VAL A 350 11.93 -16.42 -1.12
CA VAL A 350 10.73 -15.60 -1.34
C VAL A 350 9.82 -16.22 -2.39
N THR A 351 10.37 -16.61 -3.54
CA THR A 351 9.59 -17.20 -4.65
C THR A 351 9.03 -18.57 -4.30
N GLN A 352 9.73 -19.36 -3.51
CA GLN A 352 9.21 -20.62 -2.97
C GLN A 352 8.01 -20.37 -2.06
N SER A 353 8.10 -19.44 -1.13
CA SER A 353 6.98 -19.07 -0.24
C SER A 353 5.78 -18.52 -1.03
N MET A 354 6.01 -17.66 -2.04
CA MET A 354 4.95 -17.17 -2.95
C MET A 354 4.26 -18.34 -3.68
N THR A 355 5.05 -19.29 -4.19
CA THR A 355 4.54 -20.45 -4.93
C THR A 355 3.69 -21.35 -4.05
N SER A 356 4.18 -21.69 -2.85
CA SER A 356 3.43 -22.51 -1.90
C SER A 356 2.15 -21.79 -1.45
N PHE A 357 2.20 -20.50 -1.16
CA PHE A 357 1.03 -19.73 -0.79
C PHE A 357 -0.04 -19.72 -1.90
N ALA A 358 0.39 -19.50 -3.14
CA ALA A 358 -0.53 -19.45 -4.27
C ALA A 358 -1.20 -20.81 -4.57
N ARG A 359 -0.43 -21.89 -4.47
CA ARG A 359 -0.91 -23.25 -4.82
C ARG A 359 -1.71 -23.89 -3.70
N ASP A 360 -1.25 -23.72 -2.45
CA ASP A 360 -1.69 -24.52 -1.32
C ASP A 360 -2.54 -23.73 -0.30
N VAL A 361 -2.56 -22.38 -0.37
CA VAL A 361 -3.34 -21.54 0.57
C VAL A 361 -4.48 -20.81 -0.14
N ILE A 362 -4.20 -20.09 -1.23
CA ILE A 362 -5.20 -19.27 -1.94
C ILE A 362 -6.45 -20.06 -2.31
N PRO A 363 -6.38 -21.29 -2.90
CA PRO A 363 -7.58 -22.04 -3.31
C PRO A 363 -8.54 -22.35 -2.17
N HIS A 364 -8.03 -22.43 -0.94
CA HIS A 364 -8.82 -22.73 0.25
C HIS A 364 -9.38 -21.50 0.97
N CYS A 365 -9.01 -20.29 0.53
CA CYS A 365 -9.33 -19.02 1.21
C CYS A 365 -10.10 -18.03 0.34
N ARG A 366 -10.29 -18.29 -0.94
CA ARG A 366 -11.09 -17.46 -1.86
C ARG A 366 -12.57 -17.43 -1.56
#